data_9050ce613cc9824ce46338d4669f4616
#
_entry.id   9050ce613cc9824ce46338d4669f4616
#
_cell.length_a   1.000
_cell.length_b   1.000
_cell.length_c   1.000
_cell.angle_alpha   90.00
_cell.angle_beta   90.00
_cell.angle_gamma   90.00
#
_symmetry.space_group_name_H-M   'P 1'
#
loop_
_entity.id
_entity.type
_entity.pdbx_description
1 polymer ?
#
loop_
_entity_poly.entity_id
_entity_poly.type
_entity_poly.pdbx_seq_one_letter_code
_entity_poly.pdbx_strand_id
1 'polypeptide(L)'
;MEHTGNKTENTKATALITAVHRERYEILVEQETSDTKLNARLKTGVYYQDKGGEAFPTVGDRVRIQTNRCGDALILETLPRTSVFYRENPTPGMERQAVAANFDYVFLVMSMNHDFNQNRLDRYLTAAWESGATPVVILTKKDLCEEPEYYVNLVERQAPGVAVCAVSAVTGEGMEHVQRYLGAGKTVVLLGSSGVGKSTFVNALCGETVMDTGAIREDDSKGRHTT
;
A
#
# COMPACT_ATOMS: atom_id res chain seq x y z
N MET A 1 -12.17 -50.80 -24.03
CA MET A 1 -12.49 -49.91 -22.88
C MET A 1 -11.26 -49.07 -22.61
N GLU A 2 -11.22 -47.91 -23.24
CA GLU A 2 -10.12 -46.93 -23.08
C GLU A 2 -10.39 -46.10 -21.85
N HIS A 3 -9.54 -46.24 -20.83
CA HIS A 3 -9.49 -45.32 -19.70
C HIS A 3 -8.83 -44.02 -20.15
N THR A 4 -9.61 -43.05 -20.57
CA THR A 4 -9.17 -41.67 -20.71
C THR A 4 -8.90 -41.13 -19.29
N GLY A 5 -7.64 -41.20 -18.87
CA GLY A 5 -7.14 -40.52 -17.71
C GLY A 5 -7.28 -39.02 -17.89
N ASN A 6 -8.23 -38.44 -17.19
CA ASN A 6 -8.48 -37.00 -17.12
C ASN A 6 -7.28 -36.35 -16.43
N LYS A 7 -6.28 -35.87 -17.19
CA LYS A 7 -5.16 -35.09 -16.69
C LYS A 7 -5.73 -33.84 -16.06
N THR A 8 -5.62 -33.74 -14.76
CA THR A 8 -5.87 -32.51 -13.98
C THR A 8 -4.93 -31.43 -14.49
N GLU A 9 -5.40 -30.52 -15.34
CA GLU A 9 -4.66 -29.36 -15.75
C GLU A 9 -4.54 -28.40 -14.55
N ASN A 10 -3.38 -28.45 -13.87
CA ASN A 10 -2.94 -27.40 -12.96
C ASN A 10 -2.56 -26.18 -13.81
N THR A 11 -3.45 -25.22 -13.90
CA THR A 11 -3.22 -24.03 -14.71
C THR A 11 -2.27 -23.09 -13.96
N LYS A 12 -1.17 -22.70 -14.60
CA LYS A 12 -0.30 -21.65 -14.09
C LYS A 12 -0.86 -20.31 -14.54
N ALA A 13 -0.98 -19.37 -13.62
CA ALA A 13 -1.49 -18.01 -13.87
C ALA A 13 -0.66 -16.98 -13.10
N THR A 14 -0.85 -15.71 -13.42
CA THR A 14 -0.32 -14.59 -12.64
C THR A 14 -1.46 -14.02 -11.79
N ALA A 15 -1.15 -13.60 -10.57
CA ALA A 15 -2.09 -12.99 -9.66
C ALA A 15 -1.46 -11.82 -8.91
N LEU A 16 -2.28 -10.88 -8.47
CA LEU A 16 -1.92 -9.77 -7.60
C LEU A 16 -2.24 -10.14 -6.15
N ILE A 17 -1.34 -9.91 -5.22
CA ILE A 17 -1.60 -10.06 -3.78
C ILE A 17 -2.34 -8.84 -3.26
N THR A 18 -3.54 -9.04 -2.73
CA THR A 18 -4.40 -8.00 -2.18
C THR A 18 -4.38 -7.93 -0.65
N ALA A 19 -4.12 -9.07 0.03
CA ALA A 19 -3.93 -9.09 1.48
C ALA A 19 -2.96 -10.21 1.89
N VAL A 20 -2.27 -9.98 3.02
CA VAL A 20 -1.32 -10.93 3.60
C VAL A 20 -1.75 -11.23 5.03
N HIS A 21 -2.01 -12.49 5.33
CA HIS A 21 -2.26 -13.03 6.66
C HIS A 21 -1.10 -13.97 7.05
N ARG A 22 -1.02 -14.40 8.30
CA ARG A 22 0.15 -15.17 8.82
C ARG A 22 0.66 -16.27 7.90
N GLU A 23 -0.24 -17.09 7.33
CA GLU A 23 0.12 -18.22 6.46
C GLU A 23 -0.70 -18.28 5.17
N ARG A 24 -1.54 -17.25 4.93
CA ARG A 24 -2.45 -17.17 3.80
C ARG A 24 -2.35 -15.81 3.12
N TYR A 25 -2.56 -15.84 1.83
CA TYR A 25 -2.58 -14.66 0.96
C TYR A 25 -3.94 -14.59 0.29
N GLU A 26 -4.53 -13.41 0.24
CA GLU A 26 -5.62 -13.15 -0.68
C GLU A 26 -5.01 -12.67 -1.99
N ILE A 27 -5.46 -13.26 -3.09
CA ILE A 27 -4.95 -12.96 -4.42
C ILE A 27 -6.09 -12.64 -5.37
N LEU A 28 -5.82 -11.74 -6.31
CA LEU A 28 -6.70 -11.41 -7.41
C LEU A 28 -6.09 -11.98 -8.69
N VAL A 29 -6.78 -12.93 -9.33
CA VAL A 29 -6.40 -13.47 -10.62
C VAL A 29 -7.08 -12.66 -11.70
N GLU A 30 -6.30 -11.90 -12.46
CA GLU A 30 -6.79 -11.09 -13.57
C GLU A 30 -7.17 -12.02 -14.72
N GLN A 31 -8.43 -12.01 -15.15
CA GLN A 31 -8.93 -12.77 -16.29
C GLN A 31 -9.62 -11.83 -17.28
N GLU A 32 -9.66 -12.21 -18.54
CA GLU A 32 -10.27 -11.38 -19.62
C GLU A 32 -11.74 -11.02 -19.37
N THR A 33 -12.47 -11.85 -18.62
CA THR A 33 -13.93 -11.67 -18.40
C THR A 33 -14.31 -11.21 -17.01
N SER A 34 -13.55 -11.56 -15.97
CA SER A 34 -13.80 -11.12 -14.59
C SER A 34 -12.63 -11.48 -13.70
N ASP A 35 -12.30 -10.59 -12.78
CA ASP A 35 -11.31 -10.84 -11.74
C ASP A 35 -11.84 -11.86 -10.71
N THR A 36 -11.00 -12.83 -10.37
CA THR A 36 -11.37 -13.86 -9.40
C THR A 36 -10.53 -13.75 -8.15
N LYS A 37 -11.19 -13.53 -6.99
CA LYS A 37 -10.52 -13.56 -5.68
C LYS A 37 -10.35 -14.98 -5.21
N LEU A 38 -9.14 -15.36 -4.82
CA LEU A 38 -8.78 -16.68 -4.29
C LEU A 38 -7.91 -16.53 -3.06
N ASN A 39 -7.90 -17.58 -2.25
CA ASN A 39 -6.88 -17.75 -1.22
C ASN A 39 -5.69 -18.53 -1.77
N ALA A 40 -4.50 -18.18 -1.30
CA ALA A 40 -3.26 -18.83 -1.70
C ALA A 40 -2.33 -19.10 -0.50
N ARG A 41 -1.42 -20.05 -0.67
CA ARG A 41 -0.34 -20.38 0.27
C ARG A 41 0.99 -20.45 -0.46
N LEU A 42 2.07 -20.24 0.27
CA LEU A 42 3.41 -20.43 -0.30
C LEU A 42 3.68 -21.91 -0.58
N LYS A 43 4.33 -22.19 -1.68
CA LYS A 43 4.94 -23.48 -1.92
C LYS A 43 6.20 -23.58 -1.06
N THR A 44 6.13 -24.29 0.06
CA THR A 44 7.10 -24.32 1.17
C THR A 44 8.53 -24.58 0.70
N GLY A 45 8.77 -25.47 -0.26
CA GLY A 45 10.12 -25.80 -0.74
C GLY A 45 10.82 -24.70 -1.56
N VAL A 46 10.12 -23.64 -1.97
CA VAL A 46 10.68 -22.58 -2.84
C VAL A 46 11.14 -21.37 -2.02
N TYR A 47 10.42 -21.02 -0.96
CA TYR A 47 10.67 -19.79 -0.20
C TYR A 47 11.57 -19.99 1.01
N TYR A 48 11.67 -21.20 1.54
CA TYR A 48 12.45 -21.50 2.75
C TYR A 48 13.85 -22.03 2.50
N GLN A 49 14.21 -22.36 1.26
CA GLN A 49 15.52 -22.96 0.97
C GLN A 49 16.63 -21.96 0.60
N ASP A 50 16.30 -20.77 0.06
CA ASP A 50 17.32 -19.90 -0.54
C ASP A 50 17.14 -18.38 -0.36
N LYS A 51 16.12 -17.91 0.36
CA LYS A 51 15.79 -16.48 0.30
C LYS A 51 15.42 -15.93 1.67
N GLY A 52 16.10 -14.89 2.07
CA GLY A 52 15.79 -14.13 3.25
C GLY A 52 14.43 -13.41 3.17
N GLY A 53 14.10 -12.68 4.22
CA GLY A 53 12.80 -12.04 4.41
C GLY A 53 12.34 -11.11 3.27
N GLU A 54 13.28 -10.58 2.47
CA GLU A 54 13.00 -9.72 1.31
C GLU A 54 12.27 -10.45 0.17
N ALA A 55 12.43 -11.77 0.05
CA ALA A 55 11.84 -12.57 -1.02
C ALA A 55 10.39 -12.96 -0.78
N PHE A 56 9.91 -12.86 0.47
CA PHE A 56 8.52 -13.19 0.78
C PHE A 56 7.55 -12.22 0.10
N PRO A 57 6.45 -12.76 -0.48
CA PRO A 57 5.46 -11.92 -1.13
C PRO A 57 4.76 -11.02 -0.12
N THR A 58 4.42 -9.80 -0.57
CA THR A 58 3.66 -8.82 0.21
C THR A 58 2.51 -8.23 -0.60
N VAL A 59 1.71 -7.37 0.01
CA VAL A 59 0.62 -6.66 -0.66
C VAL A 59 1.16 -5.86 -1.86
N GLY A 60 0.52 -5.99 -3.00
CA GLY A 60 0.92 -5.37 -4.27
C GLY A 60 1.89 -6.21 -5.10
N ASP A 61 2.43 -7.33 -4.58
CA ASP A 61 3.25 -8.21 -5.39
C ASP A 61 2.44 -8.93 -6.46
N ARG A 62 3.03 -9.04 -7.64
CA ARG A 62 2.60 -9.98 -8.66
C ARG A 62 3.31 -11.30 -8.45
N VAL A 63 2.54 -12.38 -8.46
CA VAL A 63 3.04 -13.73 -8.18
C VAL A 63 2.61 -14.70 -9.26
N ARG A 64 3.47 -15.68 -9.55
CA ARG A 64 3.09 -16.82 -10.36
C ARG A 64 2.46 -17.87 -9.45
N ILE A 65 1.28 -18.30 -9.81
CA ILE A 65 0.49 -19.26 -9.03
C ILE A 65 0.22 -20.53 -9.82
N GLN A 66 -0.11 -21.58 -9.07
CA GLN A 66 -0.72 -22.79 -9.57
C GLN A 66 -2.09 -22.93 -8.90
N THR A 67 -3.15 -22.93 -9.70
CA THR A 67 -4.51 -23.12 -9.19
C THR A 67 -4.79 -24.58 -8.93
N ASN A 68 -5.57 -24.88 -7.88
CA ASN A 68 -6.08 -26.20 -7.57
C ASN A 68 -7.61 -26.21 -7.71
N ARG A 69 -8.19 -27.29 -8.17
CA ARG A 69 -9.67 -27.42 -8.27
C ARG A 69 -10.38 -27.35 -6.92
N CYS A 70 -9.71 -27.81 -5.86
CA CYS A 70 -10.24 -27.78 -4.50
C CYS A 70 -9.14 -27.28 -3.58
N GLY A 71 -9.35 -26.12 -2.93
CA GLY A 71 -8.44 -25.56 -1.94
C GLY A 71 -7.66 -24.33 -2.41
N ASP A 72 -6.73 -23.87 -1.55
CA ASP A 72 -5.93 -22.69 -1.78
C ASP A 72 -5.00 -22.86 -3.00
N ALA A 73 -4.79 -21.81 -3.78
CA ALA A 73 -3.77 -21.77 -4.82
C ALA A 73 -2.36 -21.83 -4.20
N LEU A 74 -1.38 -22.28 -4.97
CA LEU A 74 0.01 -22.30 -4.54
C LEU A 74 0.79 -21.18 -5.21
N ILE A 75 1.41 -20.32 -4.40
CA ILE A 75 2.36 -19.31 -4.88
C ILE A 75 3.68 -20.00 -5.16
N LEU A 76 4.10 -19.94 -6.43
CA LEU A 76 5.32 -20.58 -6.93
C LEU A 76 6.51 -19.62 -6.93
N GLU A 77 6.27 -18.33 -7.21
CA GLU A 77 7.31 -17.34 -7.43
C GLU A 77 6.75 -15.93 -7.25
N THR A 78 7.53 -15.05 -6.62
CA THR A 78 7.29 -13.60 -6.61
C THR A 78 7.97 -12.99 -7.83
N LEU A 79 7.24 -12.22 -8.62
CA LEU A 79 7.78 -11.55 -9.80
C LEU A 79 8.59 -10.30 -9.40
N PRO A 80 9.46 -9.79 -10.29
CA PRO A 80 10.26 -8.60 -10.01
C PRO A 80 9.40 -7.41 -9.62
N ARG A 81 9.83 -6.67 -8.61
CA ARG A 81 9.19 -5.47 -8.08
C ARG A 81 9.68 -4.23 -8.81
N THR A 82 8.78 -3.28 -9.07
CA THR A 82 9.10 -1.95 -9.60
C THR A 82 9.35 -0.93 -8.49
N SER A 83 8.65 -1.10 -7.37
CA SER A 83 8.79 -0.29 -6.16
C SER A 83 8.53 -1.16 -4.94
N VAL A 84 9.10 -0.80 -3.79
CA VAL A 84 8.92 -1.58 -2.55
C VAL A 84 9.21 -0.75 -1.31
N PHE A 85 8.36 -0.87 -0.29
CA PHE A 85 8.68 -0.45 1.07
C PHE A 85 9.17 -1.61 1.90
N TYR A 86 10.27 -1.40 2.60
CA TYR A 86 10.80 -2.32 3.59
C TYR A 86 10.62 -1.78 5.00
N ARG A 87 10.35 -2.68 5.92
CA ARG A 87 10.42 -2.43 7.36
C ARG A 87 11.61 -3.17 7.92
N GLU A 88 12.44 -2.46 8.70
CA GLU A 88 13.55 -3.07 9.42
C GLU A 88 13.01 -4.11 10.43
N ASN A 89 13.67 -5.25 10.49
CA ASN A 89 13.35 -6.25 11.49
C ASN A 89 13.91 -5.78 12.85
N PRO A 90 13.11 -5.76 13.93
CA PRO A 90 13.60 -5.38 15.23
C PRO A 90 14.64 -6.33 15.81
N THR A 91 14.77 -7.53 15.27
CA THR A 91 15.77 -8.53 15.69
C THR A 91 17.08 -8.31 14.91
N PRO A 92 18.20 -7.98 15.57
CA PRO A 92 19.48 -7.83 14.91
C PRO A 92 19.89 -9.07 14.11
N GLY A 93 20.35 -8.84 12.87
CA GLY A 93 20.78 -9.92 11.97
C GLY A 93 19.66 -10.61 11.20
N MET A 94 18.40 -10.22 11.42
CA MET A 94 17.31 -10.63 10.56
C MET A 94 17.12 -9.62 9.40
N GLU A 95 16.82 -10.14 8.23
CA GLU A 95 16.58 -9.33 7.04
C GLU A 95 15.32 -8.48 7.18
N ARG A 96 15.34 -7.32 6.54
CA ARG A 96 14.18 -6.43 6.43
C ARG A 96 13.03 -7.13 5.71
N GLN A 97 11.82 -6.75 6.06
CA GLN A 97 10.59 -7.31 5.52
C GLN A 97 9.93 -6.33 4.54
N ALA A 98 9.59 -6.80 3.34
CA ALA A 98 8.75 -6.04 2.43
C ALA A 98 7.32 -5.91 3.02
N VAL A 99 6.77 -4.69 3.02
CA VAL A 99 5.43 -4.40 3.56
C VAL A 99 4.43 -3.94 2.50
N ALA A 100 4.92 -3.40 1.38
CA ALA A 100 4.13 -3.07 0.19
C ALA A 100 5.03 -3.07 -1.03
N ALA A 101 4.50 -3.43 -2.21
CA ALA A 101 5.25 -3.48 -3.46
C ALA A 101 4.42 -3.01 -4.67
N ASN A 102 5.12 -2.67 -5.77
CA ASN A 102 4.55 -2.33 -7.07
C ASN A 102 3.50 -1.20 -7.04
N PHE A 103 3.81 -0.13 -6.32
CA PHE A 103 3.01 1.08 -6.28
C PHE A 103 3.66 2.19 -7.11
N ASP A 104 2.83 3.01 -7.77
CA ASP A 104 3.26 4.12 -8.63
C ASP A 104 3.55 5.37 -7.80
N TYR A 105 2.71 5.64 -6.80
CA TYR A 105 2.77 6.85 -5.99
C TYR A 105 2.79 6.55 -4.50
N VAL A 106 3.50 7.40 -3.77
CA VAL A 106 3.46 7.45 -2.30
C VAL A 106 2.78 8.74 -1.88
N PHE A 107 1.60 8.65 -1.31
CA PHE A 107 0.91 9.79 -0.72
C PHE A 107 1.44 10.04 0.69
N LEU A 108 2.22 11.12 0.84
CA LEU A 108 2.73 11.59 2.11
C LEU A 108 1.67 12.45 2.79
N VAL A 109 0.88 11.81 3.65
CA VAL A 109 -0.30 12.44 4.27
C VAL A 109 0.09 13.16 5.55
N MET A 110 -0.11 14.47 5.58
CA MET A 110 0.16 15.35 6.69
C MET A 110 -1.04 16.29 6.93
N SER A 111 -1.30 16.65 8.18
CA SER A 111 -2.39 17.60 8.50
C SER A 111 -1.88 19.03 8.60
N MET A 112 -2.66 20.00 8.12
CA MET A 112 -2.38 21.44 8.22
C MET A 112 -2.78 21.96 9.60
N ASN A 113 -2.03 21.56 10.63
CA ASN A 113 -2.22 21.99 12.02
C ASN A 113 -0.89 21.90 12.79
N HIS A 114 -0.95 22.04 14.13
CA HIS A 114 0.22 21.97 15.00
C HIS A 114 1.02 20.64 14.92
N ASP A 115 0.43 19.55 14.40
CA ASP A 115 1.13 18.28 14.18
C ASP A 115 2.01 18.28 12.92
N PHE A 116 1.96 19.33 12.09
CA PHE A 116 2.82 19.42 10.93
C PHE A 116 4.29 19.46 11.36
N ASN A 117 5.13 18.62 10.77
CA ASN A 117 6.53 18.49 11.15
C ASN A 117 7.43 18.29 9.94
N GLN A 118 8.28 19.29 9.65
CA GLN A 118 9.19 19.30 8.51
C GLN A 118 10.18 18.13 8.54
N ASN A 119 10.75 17.79 9.69
CA ASN A 119 11.67 16.66 9.81
C ASN A 119 10.99 15.31 9.52
N ARG A 120 9.68 15.23 9.81
CA ARG A 120 8.88 14.06 9.44
C ARG A 120 8.66 14.00 7.93
N LEU A 121 8.40 15.15 7.31
CA LEU A 121 8.27 15.25 5.86
C LEU A 121 9.55 14.78 5.16
N ASP A 122 10.74 15.22 5.61
CA ASP A 122 12.02 14.78 5.05
C ASP A 122 12.21 13.27 5.12
N ARG A 123 11.90 12.67 6.27
CA ARG A 123 11.99 11.21 6.41
C ARG A 123 11.03 10.47 5.48
N TYR A 124 9.82 11.00 5.30
CA TYR A 124 8.84 10.41 4.39
C TYR A 124 9.24 10.57 2.92
N LEU A 125 9.79 11.72 2.54
CA LEU A 125 10.33 11.94 1.20
C LEU A 125 11.48 11.00 0.89
N THR A 126 12.42 10.85 1.82
CA THR A 126 13.54 9.90 1.69
C THR A 126 13.02 8.48 1.48
N ALA A 127 12.13 8.01 2.35
CA ALA A 127 11.56 6.67 2.22
C ALA A 127 10.79 6.47 0.90
N ALA A 128 10.07 7.50 0.42
CA ALA A 128 9.34 7.44 -0.83
C ALA A 128 10.30 7.34 -2.04
N TRP A 129 11.36 8.15 -2.08
CA TRP A 129 12.35 8.08 -3.15
C TRP A 129 13.14 6.76 -3.13
N GLU A 130 13.53 6.27 -1.96
CA GLU A 130 14.21 4.98 -1.81
C GLU A 130 13.33 3.80 -2.24
N SER A 131 12.01 3.93 -2.15
CA SER A 131 11.08 2.89 -2.60
C SER A 131 11.02 2.71 -4.11
N GLY A 132 11.49 3.68 -4.90
CA GLY A 132 11.41 3.71 -6.36
C GLY A 132 10.11 4.31 -6.92
N ALA A 133 9.19 4.79 -6.06
CA ALA A 133 7.92 5.41 -6.48
C ALA A 133 7.95 6.94 -6.40
N THR A 134 6.95 7.59 -6.98
CA THR A 134 6.84 9.05 -7.01
C THR A 134 6.11 9.57 -5.77
N PRO A 135 6.71 10.44 -4.93
CA PRO A 135 6.02 11.07 -3.81
C PRO A 135 5.02 12.13 -4.25
N VAL A 136 3.90 12.21 -3.54
CA VAL A 136 2.92 13.29 -3.62
C VAL A 136 2.54 13.69 -2.19
N VAL A 137 2.70 14.95 -1.82
CA VAL A 137 2.33 15.42 -0.49
C VAL A 137 0.84 15.75 -0.46
N ILE A 138 0.12 15.14 0.46
CA ILE A 138 -1.30 15.39 0.71
C ILE A 138 -1.44 16.12 2.03
N LEU A 139 -1.78 17.39 1.96
CA LEU A 139 -2.05 18.24 3.11
C LEU A 139 -3.54 18.18 3.44
N THR A 140 -3.90 17.50 4.51
CA THR A 140 -5.28 17.26 4.93
C THR A 140 -5.81 18.32 5.91
N LYS A 141 -7.12 18.28 6.18
CA LYS A 141 -7.82 19.17 7.11
C LYS A 141 -7.79 20.63 6.67
N LYS A 142 -7.91 20.88 5.36
CA LYS A 142 -7.94 22.23 4.78
C LYS A 142 -9.08 23.07 5.37
N ASP A 143 -10.21 22.44 5.66
CA ASP A 143 -11.40 23.03 6.29
C ASP A 143 -11.17 23.56 7.70
N LEU A 144 -10.13 23.10 8.39
CA LEU A 144 -9.78 23.51 9.75
C LEU A 144 -8.56 24.46 9.79
N CYS A 145 -8.00 24.81 8.63
CA CYS A 145 -6.80 25.63 8.53
C CYS A 145 -7.13 27.05 8.03
N GLU A 146 -6.74 28.07 8.80
CA GLU A 146 -6.95 29.46 8.41
C GLU A 146 -6.02 29.90 7.27
N GLU A 147 -4.80 29.36 7.22
CA GLU A 147 -3.75 29.73 6.25
C GLU A 147 -3.22 28.50 5.48
N PRO A 148 -3.99 27.82 4.63
CA PRO A 148 -3.53 26.63 3.90
C PRO A 148 -2.31 26.91 3.01
N GLU A 149 -2.22 28.09 2.41
CA GLU A 149 -1.13 28.50 1.53
C GLU A 149 0.22 28.58 2.26
N TYR A 150 0.22 28.84 3.56
CA TYR A 150 1.42 28.78 4.37
C TYR A 150 2.07 27.41 4.33
N TYR A 151 1.26 26.35 4.55
CA TYR A 151 1.75 24.95 4.53
C TYR A 151 2.15 24.48 3.14
N VAL A 152 1.40 24.88 2.11
CA VAL A 152 1.74 24.59 0.71
C VAL A 152 3.10 25.17 0.36
N ASN A 153 3.31 26.48 0.59
CA ASN A 153 4.57 27.16 0.33
C ASN A 153 5.74 26.57 1.14
N LEU A 154 5.47 26.10 2.38
CA LEU A 154 6.47 25.47 3.23
C LEU A 154 6.95 24.15 2.62
N VAL A 155 6.03 23.32 2.14
CA VAL A 155 6.35 22.04 1.49
C VAL A 155 7.05 22.29 0.15
N GLU A 156 6.58 23.20 -0.68
CA GLU A 156 7.18 23.51 -1.99
C GLU A 156 8.64 24.00 -1.87
N ARG A 157 8.95 24.76 -0.83
CA ARG A 157 10.32 25.18 -0.52
C ARG A 157 11.21 24.05 -0.05
N GLN A 158 10.64 23.12 0.74
CA GLN A 158 11.38 21.98 1.32
C GLN A 158 11.59 20.87 0.29
N ALA A 159 10.62 20.65 -0.59
CA ALA A 159 10.61 19.58 -1.59
C ALA A 159 10.31 20.13 -2.99
N PRO A 160 11.23 20.92 -3.60
CA PRO A 160 11.01 21.47 -4.93
C PRO A 160 10.74 20.38 -5.97
N GLY A 161 9.67 20.54 -6.74
CA GLY A 161 9.27 19.59 -7.78
C GLY A 161 8.41 18.41 -7.31
N VAL A 162 8.19 18.26 -6.01
CA VAL A 162 7.21 17.31 -5.47
C VAL A 162 5.83 17.93 -5.53
N ALA A 163 4.86 17.18 -6.04
CA ALA A 163 3.48 17.65 -6.12
C ALA A 163 2.85 17.78 -4.72
N VAL A 164 2.11 18.86 -4.50
CA VAL A 164 1.40 19.15 -3.25
C VAL A 164 -0.09 19.32 -3.54
N CYS A 165 -0.92 18.62 -2.77
CA CYS A 165 -2.38 18.73 -2.82
C CYS A 165 -2.91 19.09 -1.43
N ALA A 166 -3.47 20.28 -1.27
CA ALA A 166 -4.17 20.70 -0.06
C ALA A 166 -5.66 20.34 -0.18
N VAL A 167 -6.15 19.48 0.75
CA VAL A 167 -7.46 18.85 0.64
C VAL A 167 -8.26 18.89 1.94
N SER A 168 -9.57 18.92 1.82
CA SER A 168 -10.50 18.57 2.88
C SER A 168 -11.30 17.32 2.47
N ALA A 169 -11.09 16.22 3.16
CA ALA A 169 -11.86 15.01 2.95
C ALA A 169 -13.32 15.14 3.46
N VAL A 170 -13.62 16.16 4.28
CA VAL A 170 -14.95 16.43 4.84
C VAL A 170 -15.79 17.24 3.87
N THR A 171 -15.22 18.31 3.29
CA THR A 171 -15.94 19.21 2.37
C THR A 171 -15.77 18.80 0.91
N GLY A 172 -14.79 17.94 0.59
CA GLY A 172 -14.43 17.57 -0.78
C GLY A 172 -13.51 18.55 -1.48
N GLU A 173 -13.18 19.68 -0.85
CA GLU A 173 -12.34 20.71 -1.46
C GLU A 173 -10.92 20.19 -1.77
N GLY A 174 -10.43 20.41 -3.00
CA GLY A 174 -9.10 20.02 -3.46
C GLY A 174 -8.95 18.54 -3.79
N MET A 175 -9.99 17.71 -3.57
CA MET A 175 -9.92 16.27 -3.86
C MET A 175 -9.78 16.00 -5.37
N GLU A 176 -10.25 16.87 -6.23
CA GLU A 176 -10.11 16.79 -7.68
C GLU A 176 -8.65 16.79 -8.14
N HIS A 177 -7.75 17.45 -7.39
CA HIS A 177 -6.32 17.47 -7.72
C HIS A 177 -5.63 16.12 -7.45
N VAL A 178 -6.21 15.29 -6.58
CA VAL A 178 -5.70 13.97 -6.25
C VAL A 178 -6.09 12.92 -7.31
N GLN A 179 -7.25 13.10 -7.94
CA GLN A 179 -7.83 12.16 -8.91
C GLN A 179 -6.87 11.81 -10.06
N ARG A 180 -6.03 12.74 -10.50
CA ARG A 180 -5.04 12.50 -11.56
C ARG A 180 -4.02 11.40 -11.25
N TYR A 181 -3.84 11.06 -9.97
CA TYR A 181 -2.93 10.00 -9.52
C TYR A 181 -3.63 8.64 -9.34
N LEU A 182 -4.96 8.61 -9.48
CA LEU A 182 -5.83 7.45 -9.21
C LEU A 182 -6.41 6.84 -10.47
N GLY A 183 -5.71 6.94 -11.61
CA GLY A 183 -6.16 6.34 -12.87
C GLY A 183 -6.21 4.81 -12.80
N ALA A 184 -6.92 4.20 -13.76
CA ALA A 184 -6.99 2.75 -13.89
C ALA A 184 -5.59 2.12 -13.95
N GLY A 185 -5.37 1.07 -13.19
CA GLY A 185 -4.08 0.37 -13.10
C GLY A 185 -3.02 1.08 -12.25
N LYS A 186 -3.35 2.21 -11.61
CA LYS A 186 -2.45 2.89 -10.68
C LYS A 186 -2.62 2.40 -9.26
N THR A 187 -1.50 2.16 -8.60
CA THR A 187 -1.44 1.75 -7.20
C THR A 187 -0.80 2.85 -6.36
N VAL A 188 -1.42 3.15 -5.23
CA VAL A 188 -0.97 4.20 -4.30
C VAL A 188 -0.78 3.62 -2.91
N VAL A 189 0.30 4.01 -2.26
CA VAL A 189 0.56 3.73 -0.84
C VAL A 189 0.45 5.03 -0.05
N LEU A 190 -0.20 4.97 1.12
CA LEU A 190 -0.33 6.11 2.02
C LEU A 190 0.68 5.99 3.18
N LEU A 191 1.48 7.03 3.36
CA LEU A 191 2.42 7.16 4.46
C LEU A 191 2.05 8.40 5.28
N GLY A 192 1.93 8.25 6.59
CA GLY A 192 1.54 9.35 7.49
C GLY A 192 1.32 8.88 8.91
N SER A 193 1.45 9.78 9.88
CA SER A 193 1.24 9.48 11.31
C SER A 193 -0.23 9.17 11.65
N SER A 194 -0.47 8.66 12.86
CA SER A 194 -1.83 8.49 13.36
C SER A 194 -2.53 9.86 13.48
N GLY A 195 -3.84 9.93 13.26
CA GLY A 195 -4.62 11.14 13.42
C GLY A 195 -4.51 12.20 12.33
N VAL A 196 -3.67 12.03 11.31
CA VAL A 196 -3.56 12.99 10.18
C VAL A 196 -4.72 12.94 9.20
N GLY A 197 -5.67 12.00 9.37
CA GLY A 197 -6.86 11.90 8.53
C GLY A 197 -6.76 10.92 7.36
N LYS A 198 -5.82 9.94 7.37
CA LYS A 198 -5.68 8.94 6.30
C LYS A 198 -6.96 8.16 6.03
N SER A 199 -7.60 7.61 7.07
CA SER A 199 -8.84 6.83 6.91
C SER A 199 -9.98 7.67 6.33
N THR A 200 -10.17 8.90 6.83
CA THR A 200 -11.17 9.83 6.30
C THR A 200 -10.89 10.17 4.84
N PHE A 201 -9.62 10.40 4.50
CA PHE A 201 -9.19 10.70 3.14
C PHE A 201 -9.46 9.51 2.19
N VAL A 202 -9.13 8.28 2.61
CA VAL A 202 -9.39 7.07 1.80
C VAL A 202 -10.89 6.88 1.59
N ASN A 203 -11.71 7.02 2.64
CA ASN A 203 -13.16 6.92 2.52
C ASN A 203 -13.74 7.96 1.55
N ALA A 204 -13.23 9.20 1.61
CA ALA A 204 -13.64 10.25 0.67
C ALA A 204 -13.24 9.94 -0.78
N LEU A 205 -12.08 9.31 -1.01
CA LEU A 205 -11.66 8.87 -2.34
C LEU A 205 -12.51 7.74 -2.89
N CYS A 206 -12.91 6.79 -2.03
CA CYS A 206 -13.74 5.64 -2.42
C CYS A 206 -15.23 6.00 -2.54
N GLY A 207 -15.68 7.14 -1.98
CA GLY A 207 -17.08 7.50 -1.91
C GLY A 207 -17.91 6.65 -0.94
N GLU A 208 -17.27 5.78 -0.15
CA GLU A 208 -17.88 4.89 0.82
C GLU A 208 -16.95 4.65 2.02
N THR A 209 -17.50 4.14 3.11
CA THR A 209 -16.71 3.81 4.31
C THR A 209 -16.02 2.46 4.14
N VAL A 210 -14.78 2.46 3.69
CA VAL A 210 -13.92 1.27 3.56
C VAL A 210 -12.94 1.11 4.73
N MET A 211 -12.73 2.18 5.51
CA MET A 211 -11.85 2.18 6.67
C MET A 211 -12.58 2.76 7.89
N ASP A 212 -12.36 2.16 9.07
CA ASP A 212 -12.85 2.70 10.32
C ASP A 212 -12.16 4.03 10.64
N THR A 213 -12.96 5.08 10.87
CA THR A 213 -12.50 6.37 11.35
C THR A 213 -12.69 6.42 12.87
N GLY A 214 -11.67 6.04 13.63
CA GLY A 214 -11.69 6.21 15.09
C GLY A 214 -11.66 7.69 15.48
N ALA A 215 -12.47 8.11 16.45
CA ALA A 215 -12.30 9.41 17.11
C ALA A 215 -10.87 9.50 17.65
N ILE A 216 -10.21 10.65 17.46
CA ILE A 216 -8.90 10.93 18.03
C ILE A 216 -9.04 10.81 19.53
N ARG A 217 -8.43 9.79 20.16
CA ARG A 217 -8.28 9.76 21.61
C ARG A 217 -7.28 10.84 21.97
N GLU A 218 -7.70 11.81 22.74
CA GLU A 218 -6.85 12.91 23.21
C GLU A 218 -5.60 12.46 24.00
N ASP A 219 -5.47 11.16 24.29
CA ASP A 219 -4.47 10.58 25.18
C ASP A 219 -3.35 9.78 24.50
N ASP A 220 -3.29 9.66 23.18
CA ASP A 220 -2.23 8.88 22.49
C ASP A 220 -1.09 9.75 21.92
N SER A 221 -0.44 10.55 22.79
CA SER A 221 0.88 11.14 22.50
C SER A 221 2.04 10.12 22.61
N LYS A 222 1.75 8.82 22.83
CA LYS A 222 2.75 7.74 22.86
C LYS A 222 2.36 6.62 21.91
N GLY A 223 3.17 6.47 20.85
CA GLY A 223 2.96 5.54 19.77
C GLY A 223 2.60 4.12 20.18
N ARG A 224 1.46 3.67 19.73
CA ARG A 224 1.20 2.25 19.49
C ARG A 224 0.95 2.07 17.99
N HIS A 225 1.89 1.39 17.37
CA HIS A 225 1.68 0.82 16.04
C HIS A 225 0.60 -0.25 16.18
N THR A 226 -0.57 -0.01 15.63
CA THR A 226 -1.53 -1.07 15.37
C THR A 226 -1.25 -1.62 13.97
N THR A 227 -0.86 -2.86 13.97
CA THR A 227 -0.77 -3.76 12.82
C THR A 227 -2.14 -3.93 12.16
#